data_e68f8821044f70b909ca78c6f48504d9
#
_entry.id   e68f8821044f70b909ca78c6f48504d9
#
_cell.length_a   1.000
_cell.length_b   1.000
_cell.length_c   1.000
_cell.angle_alpha   90.00
_cell.angle_beta   90.00
_cell.angle_gamma   90.00
#
_symmetry.space_group_name_H-M   'P 1'
#
loop_
_entity.id
_entity.type
_entity.pdbx_description
1 polymer ?
#
loop_
_entity_poly.entity_id
_entity_poly.type
_entity_poly.pdbx_seq_one_letter_code
_entity_poly.pdbx_strand_id
1 'polypeptide(L)'
;MRTSRTLAVALCAVALTATAACGKDGSPGGSAASSASNAPALPTYTVKTDVKVDSPVIAEAKKRGQLIIGAKADQPFLGWEDVASGDRSGFDIEIAKMIAADLGFTPQQIKWQTLVSSQREPAIAKGQIDFYVGTYSINDERKKTVSFAGPYYIAGQDLLVKNDNTSITGPESVSGKNVCTATGSTSIKNIQQYNPKITQFDTYSACVEKLLSGEVDAVTTDDAILKGYASKYAGKLKVVGKPFTKENYGVGLNKDDKTLRDAISDALKAHEDNGDWKKAYDATLGLSGSAAPAVPTLERY
;
A
#
# COMPACT_ATOMS: atom_id res chain seq x y z
N MET A 1 10.25 76.18 -1.59
CA MET A 1 9.85 76.48 -0.21
C MET A 1 10.10 75.17 0.61
N ARG A 2 11.28 75.13 1.22
CA ARG A 2 11.57 75.41 2.65
C ARG A 2 10.48 74.73 3.52
N THR A 3 10.74 73.80 4.42
CA THR A 3 11.69 73.85 5.55
C THR A 3 11.98 72.45 6.09
N SER A 4 13.25 72.25 6.40
CA SER A 4 13.83 71.26 7.31
C SER A 4 13.36 71.41 8.75
N ARG A 5 13.35 70.36 9.55
CA ARG A 5 13.76 70.41 10.95
C ARG A 5 14.25 69.03 11.48
N THR A 6 15.44 69.13 11.95
CA THR A 6 16.35 68.17 12.59
C THR A 6 16.11 67.99 14.10
N LEU A 7 16.78 66.94 14.64
CA LEU A 7 17.22 66.63 16.01
C LEU A 7 16.15 65.99 16.94
N ALA A 8 16.45 65.04 17.79
CA ALA A 8 17.65 64.81 18.60
C ALA A 8 17.81 63.35 19.02
N VAL A 9 19.07 63.00 19.19
CA VAL A 9 19.68 61.83 19.82
C VAL A 9 19.44 61.86 21.35
N ALA A 10 19.18 60.70 21.98
CA ALA A 10 19.47 60.47 23.40
C ALA A 10 19.97 59.05 23.61
N LEU A 11 21.29 58.97 23.82
CA LEU A 11 21.97 57.81 24.43
C LEU A 11 21.64 57.78 25.93
N CYS A 12 21.30 56.58 26.44
CA CYS A 12 21.48 56.26 27.87
C CYS A 12 22.09 54.87 27.96
N ALA A 13 23.37 54.85 28.27
CA ALA A 13 24.07 53.65 28.76
C ALA A 13 23.91 53.60 30.29
N VAL A 14 23.51 52.47 30.84
CA VAL A 14 23.72 52.14 32.26
C VAL A 14 24.12 50.69 32.42
N ALA A 15 25.09 50.59 33.30
CA ALA A 15 26.05 49.53 33.55
C ALA A 15 25.50 48.20 34.11
N LEU A 16 26.41 47.19 33.96
CA LEU A 16 26.40 45.88 34.59
C LEU A 16 26.28 45.91 36.12
N THR A 17 25.52 44.95 36.66
CA THR A 17 25.89 44.32 37.92
C THR A 17 25.62 42.81 37.82
N ALA A 18 26.66 42.02 37.97
CA ALA A 18 26.58 40.58 38.15
C ALA A 18 26.22 40.27 39.59
N THR A 19 25.23 39.40 39.80
CA THR A 19 25.07 38.69 41.07
C THR A 19 24.88 37.20 40.76
N ALA A 20 25.83 36.40 41.15
CA ALA A 20 25.72 34.96 41.25
C ALA A 20 24.82 34.61 42.43
N ALA A 21 23.75 33.83 42.15
CA ALA A 21 23.01 33.09 43.17
C ALA A 21 22.74 31.69 42.67
N CYS A 22 23.34 30.71 43.32
CA CYS A 22 22.97 29.31 43.25
C CYS A 22 21.55 29.13 43.76
N GLY A 23 20.66 28.57 42.96
CA GLY A 23 19.32 28.13 43.35
C GLY A 23 18.90 27.00 42.47
N LYS A 24 18.87 25.79 43.01
CA LYS A 24 18.24 24.59 42.48
C LYS A 24 16.77 24.88 42.31
N ASP A 25 16.20 24.60 41.13
CA ASP A 25 14.95 23.88 40.89
C ASP A 25 14.33 24.23 39.54
N GLY A 26 14.10 23.17 38.70
CA GLY A 26 12.91 23.04 37.90
C GLY A 26 12.77 23.92 36.66
N SER A 27 13.54 23.71 35.58
CA SER A 27 13.08 24.08 34.25
C SER A 27 12.37 22.87 33.61
N PRO A 28 11.13 23.02 33.15
CA PRO A 28 10.54 22.04 32.25
C PRO A 28 11.04 22.33 30.85
N GLY A 29 12.27 21.88 30.59
CA GLY A 29 12.77 21.70 29.22
C GLY A 29 12.02 20.51 28.62
N GLY A 30 10.87 20.76 28.04
CA GLY A 30 10.21 19.79 27.19
C GLY A 30 11.10 19.47 25.97
N SER A 31 12.03 18.53 26.14
CA SER A 31 12.53 17.77 25.01
C SER A 31 11.31 17.11 24.40
N ALA A 32 10.92 17.57 23.22
CA ALA A 32 10.05 16.80 22.36
C ALA A 32 10.73 15.44 22.20
N ALA A 33 10.32 14.49 23.02
CA ALA A 33 10.64 13.09 22.80
C ALA A 33 10.07 12.78 21.42
N SER A 34 10.96 12.71 20.44
CA SER A 34 10.69 12.01 19.20
C SER A 34 10.16 10.64 19.62
N SER A 35 8.86 10.42 19.48
CA SER A 35 8.28 9.10 19.62
C SER A 35 8.89 8.28 18.51
N ALA A 36 10.00 7.59 18.80
CA ALA A 36 10.48 6.53 17.94
C ALA A 36 9.30 5.58 17.80
N SER A 37 8.72 5.52 16.61
CA SER A 37 7.66 4.57 16.32
C SER A 37 8.25 3.18 16.60
N ASN A 38 7.62 2.39 17.47
CA ASN A 38 7.99 1.00 17.72
C ASN A 38 7.69 0.09 16.52
N ALA A 39 7.53 0.66 15.34
CA ALA A 39 7.32 -0.10 14.12
C ALA A 39 8.60 -0.87 13.76
N PRO A 40 8.50 -2.15 13.43
CA PRO A 40 9.64 -2.93 12.96
C PRO A 40 10.31 -2.25 11.77
N ALA A 41 11.66 -2.36 11.71
CA ALA A 41 12.39 -1.82 10.58
C ALA A 41 12.06 -2.60 9.30
N LEU A 42 11.93 -1.90 8.18
CA LEU A 42 11.81 -2.52 6.86
C LEU A 42 13.08 -3.32 6.54
N PRO A 43 12.95 -4.50 5.92
CA PRO A 43 14.10 -5.25 5.46
C PRO A 43 14.84 -4.51 4.34
N THR A 44 16.13 -4.81 4.21
CA THR A 44 16.96 -4.33 3.09
C THR A 44 17.21 -5.50 2.15
N TYR A 45 17.01 -5.30 0.87
CA TYR A 45 17.17 -6.35 -0.15
C TYR A 45 18.50 -6.16 -0.88
N THR A 46 19.32 -7.22 -0.90
CA THR A 46 20.57 -7.23 -1.65
C THR A 46 20.27 -7.37 -3.14
N VAL A 47 20.69 -6.40 -3.94
CA VAL A 47 20.53 -6.45 -5.39
C VAL A 47 21.46 -7.51 -5.96
N LYS A 48 20.91 -8.50 -6.65
CA LYS A 48 21.69 -9.55 -7.29
C LYS A 48 22.47 -9.01 -8.50
N THR A 49 23.72 -9.43 -8.62
CA THR A 49 24.55 -9.19 -9.81
C THR A 49 24.48 -10.37 -10.76
N ASP A 50 24.84 -10.16 -12.01
CA ASP A 50 24.93 -11.21 -13.05
C ASP A 50 23.65 -12.03 -13.25
N VAL A 51 22.50 -11.40 -13.03
CA VAL A 51 21.19 -12.02 -13.19
C VAL A 51 20.94 -12.34 -14.66
N LYS A 52 20.74 -13.63 -14.94
CA LYS A 52 20.42 -14.17 -16.28
C LYS A 52 18.97 -14.64 -16.28
N VAL A 53 18.06 -13.81 -16.79
CA VAL A 53 16.66 -14.16 -17.04
C VAL A 53 16.43 -13.98 -18.52
N ASP A 54 16.16 -15.07 -19.23
CA ASP A 54 15.86 -15.05 -20.67
C ASP A 54 14.40 -14.62 -20.89
N SER A 55 14.16 -13.35 -20.60
CA SER A 55 12.86 -12.69 -20.70
C SER A 55 12.99 -11.46 -21.59
N PRO A 56 12.13 -11.31 -22.61
CA PRO A 56 12.12 -10.11 -23.44
C PRO A 56 11.77 -8.86 -22.61
N VAL A 57 10.90 -8.98 -21.60
CA VAL A 57 10.53 -7.90 -20.70
C VAL A 57 11.74 -7.43 -19.90
N ILE A 58 12.51 -8.34 -19.31
CA ILE A 58 13.71 -8.00 -18.54
C ILE A 58 14.84 -7.49 -19.44
N ALA A 59 14.99 -8.01 -20.65
CA ALA A 59 15.96 -7.51 -21.63
C ALA A 59 15.68 -6.04 -21.96
N GLU A 60 14.43 -5.67 -22.23
CA GLU A 60 14.05 -4.28 -22.49
C GLU A 60 14.17 -3.41 -21.23
N ALA A 61 13.84 -3.91 -20.03
CA ALA A 61 14.03 -3.18 -18.77
C ALA A 61 15.53 -2.87 -18.52
N LYS A 62 16.42 -3.85 -18.76
CA LYS A 62 17.89 -3.66 -18.64
C LYS A 62 18.41 -2.66 -19.67
N LYS A 63 17.99 -2.76 -20.92
CA LYS A 63 18.35 -1.80 -21.98
C LYS A 63 17.89 -0.38 -21.65
N ARG A 64 16.72 -0.23 -21.06
CA ARG A 64 16.13 1.02 -20.60
C ARG A 64 16.81 1.54 -19.32
N GLY A 65 17.52 0.68 -18.57
CA GLY A 65 18.11 0.97 -17.26
C GLY A 65 17.08 1.13 -16.15
N GLN A 66 15.86 0.69 -16.35
CA GLN A 66 14.72 0.97 -15.49
C GLN A 66 13.68 -0.14 -15.56
N LEU A 67 13.13 -0.55 -14.39
CA LEU A 67 12.04 -1.50 -14.25
C LEU A 67 10.74 -0.74 -13.99
N ILE A 68 9.73 -0.91 -14.82
CA ILE A 68 8.42 -0.25 -14.67
C ILE A 68 7.47 -1.19 -13.95
N ILE A 69 7.12 -0.85 -12.71
CA ILE A 69 6.24 -1.68 -11.87
C ILE A 69 4.91 -0.97 -11.66
N GLY A 70 3.84 -1.65 -12.03
CA GLY A 70 2.48 -1.21 -11.71
C GLY A 70 2.12 -1.51 -10.24
N ALA A 71 1.54 -0.53 -9.54
CA ALA A 71 1.12 -0.68 -8.15
C ALA A 71 -0.10 0.17 -7.83
N LYS A 72 -0.71 -0.08 -6.66
CA LYS A 72 -1.69 0.82 -6.03
C LYS A 72 -1.00 2.02 -5.39
N ALA A 73 -1.77 3.08 -5.12
CA ALA A 73 -1.30 4.30 -4.46
C ALA A 73 -2.22 4.72 -3.29
N ASP A 74 -3.35 4.06 -3.13
CA ASP A 74 -4.43 4.46 -2.21
C ASP A 74 -4.71 3.47 -1.07
N GLN A 75 -4.00 2.33 -1.02
CA GLN A 75 -4.27 1.26 -0.05
C GLN A 75 -3.29 1.33 1.13
N PRO A 76 -3.71 1.79 2.33
CA PRO A 76 -2.84 1.88 3.49
C PRO A 76 -2.21 0.53 3.85
N PHE A 77 -0.92 0.52 4.17
CA PHE A 77 -0.09 -0.65 4.51
C PHE A 77 0.13 -1.68 3.40
N LEU A 78 -0.48 -1.51 2.21
CA LEU A 78 -0.35 -2.39 1.05
C LEU A 78 0.37 -1.69 -0.11
N GLY A 79 -0.32 -0.82 -0.85
CA GLY A 79 0.21 0.01 -1.92
C GLY A 79 -0.18 1.46 -1.67
N TRP A 80 0.64 2.18 -0.95
CA TRP A 80 0.43 3.56 -0.56
C TRP A 80 1.47 4.49 -1.19
N GLU A 81 1.03 5.67 -1.62
CA GLU A 81 1.89 6.74 -2.08
C GLU A 81 1.67 7.97 -1.19
N ASP A 82 2.73 8.51 -0.62
CA ASP A 82 2.68 9.80 0.04
C ASP A 82 2.63 10.89 -1.00
N VAL A 83 1.55 11.67 -1.01
CA VAL A 83 1.29 12.68 -2.05
C VAL A 83 2.32 13.83 -2.01
N ALA A 84 2.90 14.11 -0.85
CA ALA A 84 3.84 15.21 -0.68
C ALA A 84 5.25 14.86 -1.14
N SER A 85 5.73 13.64 -0.80
CA SER A 85 7.08 13.18 -1.16
C SER A 85 7.12 12.33 -2.43
N GLY A 86 6.00 11.70 -2.80
CA GLY A 86 5.95 10.68 -3.85
C GLY A 86 6.47 9.31 -3.40
N ASP A 87 6.84 9.17 -2.12
CA ASP A 87 7.37 7.92 -1.59
C ASP A 87 6.31 6.84 -1.53
N ARG A 88 6.71 5.62 -1.88
CA ARG A 88 5.83 4.46 -1.83
C ARG A 88 6.17 3.54 -0.68
N SER A 89 5.12 3.03 -0.04
CA SER A 89 5.23 2.15 1.12
C SER A 89 4.11 1.11 1.14
N GLY A 90 4.30 0.07 1.94
CA GLY A 90 3.33 -0.99 2.16
C GLY A 90 3.80 -2.35 1.67
N PHE A 91 3.06 -3.38 2.02
CA PHE A 91 3.47 -4.76 1.80
C PHE A 91 3.64 -5.11 0.32
N ASP A 92 2.71 -4.68 -0.54
CA ASP A 92 2.84 -4.88 -2.00
C ASP A 92 4.08 -4.17 -2.57
N ILE A 93 4.41 -3.02 -2.02
CA ILE A 93 5.62 -2.25 -2.43
C ILE A 93 6.89 -3.01 -2.02
N GLU A 94 6.92 -3.60 -0.82
CA GLU A 94 8.05 -4.40 -0.37
C GLU A 94 8.19 -5.70 -1.19
N ILE A 95 7.10 -6.40 -1.50
CA ILE A 95 7.11 -7.55 -2.43
C ILE A 95 7.70 -7.15 -3.79
N ALA A 96 7.30 -6.02 -4.33
CA ALA A 96 7.84 -5.54 -5.61
C ALA A 96 9.33 -5.22 -5.53
N LYS A 97 9.82 -4.62 -4.43
CA LYS A 97 11.23 -4.33 -4.19
C LYS A 97 12.08 -5.60 -4.05
N MET A 98 11.59 -6.63 -3.33
CA MET A 98 12.24 -7.94 -3.24
C MET A 98 12.49 -8.53 -4.64
N ILE A 99 11.43 -8.58 -5.43
CA ILE A 99 11.49 -9.10 -6.81
C ILE A 99 12.46 -8.28 -7.67
N ALA A 100 12.40 -6.94 -7.58
CA ALA A 100 13.28 -6.07 -8.33
C ALA A 100 14.76 -6.30 -7.99
N ALA A 101 15.09 -6.46 -6.70
CA ALA A 101 16.45 -6.74 -6.24
C ALA A 101 16.96 -8.09 -6.79
N ASP A 102 16.12 -9.12 -6.79
CA ASP A 102 16.45 -10.43 -7.34
C ASP A 102 16.58 -10.44 -8.87
N LEU A 103 15.89 -9.52 -9.55
CA LEU A 103 16.04 -9.29 -11.00
C LEU A 103 17.23 -8.37 -11.35
N GLY A 104 17.97 -7.89 -10.35
CA GLY A 104 19.18 -7.08 -10.53
C GLY A 104 18.92 -5.58 -10.66
N PHE A 105 17.80 -5.07 -10.17
CA PHE A 105 17.46 -3.64 -10.20
C PHE A 105 17.51 -3.04 -8.79
N THR A 106 18.17 -1.89 -8.67
CA THR A 106 18.19 -1.10 -7.43
C THR A 106 16.83 -0.40 -7.21
N PRO A 107 16.50 0.04 -5.99
CA PRO A 107 15.29 0.81 -5.73
C PRO A 107 15.17 2.07 -6.61
N GLN A 108 16.29 2.73 -6.94
CA GLN A 108 16.35 3.93 -7.79
C GLN A 108 16.05 3.62 -9.27
N GLN A 109 16.18 2.37 -9.68
CA GLN A 109 15.86 1.92 -11.03
C GLN A 109 14.40 1.49 -11.16
N ILE A 110 13.61 1.51 -10.09
CA ILE A 110 12.18 1.21 -10.14
C ILE A 110 11.42 2.48 -10.52
N LYS A 111 10.72 2.41 -11.64
CA LYS A 111 9.72 3.41 -12.03
C LYS A 111 8.34 2.90 -11.66
N TRP A 112 7.71 3.54 -10.71
CA TRP A 112 6.36 3.21 -10.31
C TRP A 112 5.32 3.76 -11.26
N GLN A 113 4.31 2.96 -11.57
CA GLN A 113 3.12 3.38 -12.31
C GLN A 113 1.87 3.07 -11.50
N THR A 114 1.15 4.12 -11.09
CA THR A 114 -0.13 3.96 -10.40
C THR A 114 -1.17 3.44 -11.37
N LEU A 115 -1.81 2.31 -11.03
CA LEU A 115 -2.86 1.71 -11.85
C LEU A 115 -4.06 1.31 -10.97
N VAL A 116 -5.24 1.71 -11.39
CA VAL A 116 -6.51 1.24 -10.82
C VAL A 116 -6.82 -0.19 -11.27
N SER A 117 -7.76 -0.85 -10.60
CA SER A 117 -7.99 -2.29 -10.83
C SER A 117 -8.39 -2.64 -12.26
N SER A 118 -9.16 -1.79 -12.93
CA SER A 118 -9.60 -2.00 -14.32
C SER A 118 -8.50 -1.82 -15.37
N GLN A 119 -7.36 -1.21 -14.99
CA GLN A 119 -6.26 -0.92 -15.92
C GLN A 119 -5.15 -1.99 -15.91
N ARG A 120 -5.18 -2.95 -14.97
CA ARG A 120 -4.09 -3.92 -14.76
C ARG A 120 -3.85 -4.81 -15.97
N GLU A 121 -4.87 -5.52 -16.41
CA GLU A 121 -4.79 -6.42 -17.55
C GLU A 121 -4.39 -5.68 -18.84
N PRO A 122 -5.02 -4.53 -19.21
CA PRO A 122 -4.60 -3.78 -20.39
C PRO A 122 -3.15 -3.27 -20.32
N ALA A 123 -2.69 -2.79 -19.16
CA ALA A 123 -1.34 -2.26 -19.00
C ALA A 123 -0.28 -3.36 -19.17
N ILE A 124 -0.50 -4.54 -18.59
CA ILE A 124 0.37 -5.71 -18.76
C ILE A 124 0.38 -6.18 -20.21
N ALA A 125 -0.80 -6.40 -20.79
CA ALA A 125 -0.93 -6.94 -22.14
C ALA A 125 -0.31 -6.02 -23.22
N LYS A 126 -0.32 -4.70 -22.99
CA LYS A 126 0.29 -3.70 -23.90
C LYS A 126 1.77 -3.42 -23.60
N GLY A 127 2.37 -4.08 -22.60
CA GLY A 127 3.76 -3.83 -22.20
C GLY A 127 3.99 -2.42 -21.66
N GLN A 128 2.97 -1.76 -21.08
CA GLN A 128 3.10 -0.46 -20.45
C GLN A 128 3.82 -0.53 -19.10
N ILE A 129 3.78 -1.70 -18.47
CA ILE A 129 4.51 -2.08 -17.26
C ILE A 129 5.17 -3.44 -17.47
N ASP A 130 6.26 -3.68 -16.75
CA ASP A 130 6.99 -4.94 -16.81
C ASP A 130 6.29 -6.03 -15.98
N PHE A 131 5.78 -5.67 -14.81
CA PHE A 131 4.88 -6.49 -13.99
C PHE A 131 4.07 -5.63 -13.03
N TYR A 132 3.08 -6.22 -12.38
CA TYR A 132 2.15 -5.54 -11.45
C TYR A 132 2.11 -6.23 -10.10
N VAL A 133 2.24 -5.45 -9.00
CA VAL A 133 2.05 -5.90 -7.62
C VAL A 133 1.07 -4.96 -6.92
N GLY A 134 -0.09 -5.46 -6.54
CA GLY A 134 -1.10 -4.59 -5.92
C GLY A 134 -2.44 -5.29 -5.73
N THR A 135 -2.57 -6.11 -4.67
CA THR A 135 -3.81 -6.80 -4.30
C THR A 135 -4.51 -7.45 -5.51
N TYR A 136 -3.73 -8.24 -6.27
CA TYR A 136 -4.18 -8.74 -7.57
C TYR A 136 -4.56 -10.21 -7.50
N SER A 137 -5.84 -10.48 -7.24
CA SER A 137 -6.37 -11.86 -7.13
C SER A 137 -6.15 -12.65 -8.40
N ILE A 138 -5.49 -13.79 -8.26
CA ILE A 138 -5.30 -14.80 -9.30
C ILE A 138 -6.65 -15.46 -9.57
N ASN A 139 -7.09 -15.50 -10.82
CA ASN A 139 -8.25 -16.28 -11.25
C ASN A 139 -8.15 -16.66 -12.72
N ASP A 140 -8.98 -17.63 -13.14
CA ASP A 140 -8.91 -18.18 -14.49
C ASP A 140 -9.30 -17.18 -15.58
N GLU A 141 -10.18 -16.22 -15.27
CA GLU A 141 -10.55 -15.19 -16.26
C GLU A 141 -9.37 -14.28 -16.58
N ARG A 142 -8.65 -13.83 -15.55
CA ARG A 142 -7.45 -13.01 -15.72
C ARG A 142 -6.31 -13.78 -16.38
N LYS A 143 -6.16 -15.08 -16.05
CA LYS A 143 -5.18 -15.97 -16.69
C LYS A 143 -5.38 -16.11 -18.21
N LYS A 144 -6.52 -15.76 -18.78
CA LYS A 144 -6.73 -15.70 -20.22
C LYS A 144 -5.91 -14.60 -20.89
N THR A 145 -5.64 -13.50 -20.19
CA THR A 145 -4.99 -12.29 -20.72
C THR A 145 -3.58 -12.06 -20.17
N VAL A 146 -3.34 -12.43 -18.90
CA VAL A 146 -2.07 -12.22 -18.21
C VAL A 146 -1.60 -13.51 -17.54
N SER A 147 -0.33 -13.55 -17.12
CA SER A 147 0.22 -14.60 -16.28
C SER A 147 0.38 -14.12 -14.84
N PHE A 148 0.53 -15.06 -13.90
CA PHE A 148 0.74 -14.76 -12.49
C PHE A 148 1.88 -15.58 -11.91
N ALA A 149 2.71 -14.95 -11.08
CA ALA A 149 3.58 -15.61 -10.11
C ALA A 149 2.99 -15.44 -8.71
N GLY A 150 3.10 -16.43 -7.86
CA GLY A 150 2.51 -16.39 -6.52
C GLY A 150 1.65 -17.61 -6.20
N PRO A 151 0.71 -17.50 -5.22
CA PRO A 151 0.35 -16.30 -4.50
C PRO A 151 1.40 -15.87 -3.48
N TYR A 152 1.56 -14.55 -3.26
CA TYR A 152 2.41 -14.02 -2.20
C TYR A 152 1.63 -13.69 -0.91
N TYR A 153 0.30 -13.64 -0.99
CA TYR A 153 -0.61 -13.39 0.13
C TYR A 153 -1.99 -14.00 -0.15
N ILE A 154 -2.72 -14.34 0.90
CA ILE A 154 -4.11 -14.79 0.79
C ILE A 154 -4.97 -13.87 1.64
N ALA A 155 -5.87 -13.17 0.99
CA ALA A 155 -6.92 -12.36 1.59
C ALA A 155 -8.29 -13.02 1.42
N GLY A 156 -9.33 -12.38 1.90
CA GLY A 156 -10.71 -12.74 1.60
C GLY A 156 -11.60 -11.52 1.65
N GLN A 157 -12.63 -11.48 0.82
CA GLN A 157 -13.55 -10.35 0.77
C GLN A 157 -14.37 -10.23 2.04
N ASP A 158 -14.54 -8.99 2.52
CA ASP A 158 -15.28 -8.65 3.73
C ASP A 158 -15.98 -7.28 3.53
N LEU A 159 -16.46 -6.70 4.61
CA LEU A 159 -17.22 -5.45 4.62
C LEU A 159 -16.63 -4.44 5.61
N LEU A 160 -16.53 -3.19 5.18
CA LEU A 160 -16.17 -2.03 6.01
C LEU A 160 -17.40 -1.15 6.18
N VAL A 161 -17.69 -0.78 7.41
CA VAL A 161 -18.84 0.06 7.77
C VAL A 161 -18.42 1.17 8.75
N LYS A 162 -19.29 2.15 8.97
CA LYS A 162 -19.09 3.10 10.06
C LYS A 162 -19.10 2.38 11.41
N ASN A 163 -18.35 2.90 12.38
CA ASN A 163 -18.14 2.23 13.66
C ASN A 163 -19.44 2.05 14.46
N ASP A 164 -20.39 2.96 14.32
CA ASP A 164 -21.72 2.93 14.94
C ASP A 164 -22.74 2.05 14.19
N ASN A 165 -22.42 1.55 12.99
CA ASN A 165 -23.31 0.67 12.24
C ASN A 165 -23.45 -0.68 12.94
N THR A 166 -24.69 -1.07 13.22
CA THR A 166 -25.06 -2.36 13.81
C THR A 166 -25.94 -3.22 12.91
N SER A 167 -26.34 -2.70 11.75
CA SER A 167 -27.26 -3.37 10.83
C SER A 167 -26.55 -4.26 9.82
N ILE A 168 -25.29 -3.98 9.51
CA ILE A 168 -24.49 -4.77 8.58
C ILE A 168 -23.47 -5.56 9.40
N THR A 169 -23.63 -6.88 9.44
CA THR A 169 -22.83 -7.82 10.22
C THR A 169 -22.14 -8.89 9.39
N GLY A 170 -22.44 -8.93 8.10
CA GLY A 170 -21.90 -9.89 7.13
C GLY A 170 -22.57 -9.71 5.77
N PRO A 171 -22.16 -10.46 4.75
CA PRO A 171 -22.64 -10.27 3.38
C PRO A 171 -24.16 -10.50 3.23
N GLU A 172 -24.77 -11.33 4.06
CA GLU A 172 -26.22 -11.60 4.04
C GLU A 172 -27.06 -10.37 4.42
N SER A 173 -26.45 -9.41 5.14
CA SER A 173 -27.16 -8.20 5.64
C SER A 173 -27.09 -7.02 4.67
N VAL A 174 -26.49 -7.17 3.48
CA VAL A 174 -26.35 -6.06 2.51
C VAL A 174 -27.47 -5.97 1.47
N SER A 175 -28.46 -6.86 1.50
CA SER A 175 -29.57 -6.83 0.54
C SER A 175 -30.25 -5.47 0.55
N GLY A 176 -30.36 -4.83 -0.63
CA GLY A 176 -30.92 -3.50 -0.83
C GLY A 176 -30.10 -2.33 -0.28
N LYS A 177 -28.95 -2.57 0.40
CA LYS A 177 -28.02 -1.54 0.89
C LYS A 177 -27.17 -0.98 -0.25
N ASN A 178 -26.72 0.27 -0.09
CA ASN A 178 -25.76 0.86 -1.02
C ASN A 178 -24.35 0.41 -0.64
N VAL A 179 -23.74 -0.43 -1.46
CA VAL A 179 -22.40 -0.99 -1.22
C VAL A 179 -21.44 -0.53 -2.29
N CYS A 180 -20.32 0.05 -1.88
CA CYS A 180 -19.28 0.54 -2.78
C CYS A 180 -18.14 -0.47 -2.93
N THR A 181 -17.61 -0.57 -4.15
CA THR A 181 -16.39 -1.34 -4.44
C THR A 181 -15.66 -0.76 -5.65
N ALA A 182 -14.44 -1.21 -5.92
CA ALA A 182 -13.64 -0.70 -7.02
C ALA A 182 -14.00 -1.37 -8.36
N THR A 183 -14.11 -0.55 -9.41
CA THR A 183 -14.27 -1.01 -10.80
C THR A 183 -13.15 -1.98 -11.20
N GLY A 184 -13.49 -3.14 -11.80
CA GLY A 184 -12.52 -4.15 -12.22
C GLY A 184 -11.99 -5.05 -11.08
N SER A 185 -12.58 -4.95 -9.87
CA SER A 185 -12.30 -5.87 -8.76
C SER A 185 -13.12 -7.15 -8.85
N THR A 186 -12.62 -8.24 -8.25
CA THR A 186 -13.38 -9.48 -8.03
C THR A 186 -14.58 -9.27 -7.11
N SER A 187 -14.48 -8.25 -6.26
CA SER A 187 -15.47 -7.93 -5.24
C SER A 187 -16.85 -7.61 -5.79
N ILE A 188 -16.93 -7.07 -7.03
CA ILE A 188 -18.21 -6.80 -7.70
C ILE A 188 -19.00 -8.09 -7.85
N LYS A 189 -18.40 -9.09 -8.50
CA LYS A 189 -19.07 -10.37 -8.77
C LYS A 189 -19.40 -11.11 -7.48
N ASN A 190 -18.51 -11.10 -6.53
CA ASN A 190 -18.67 -11.84 -5.29
C ASN A 190 -19.80 -11.28 -4.40
N ILE A 191 -19.98 -9.94 -4.35
CA ILE A 191 -21.04 -9.34 -3.53
C ILE A 191 -22.39 -9.35 -4.23
N GLN A 192 -22.43 -9.45 -5.54
CA GLN A 192 -23.67 -9.37 -6.34
C GLN A 192 -24.70 -10.43 -5.94
N GLN A 193 -24.29 -11.61 -5.50
CA GLN A 193 -25.18 -12.69 -5.06
C GLN A 193 -26.03 -12.34 -3.82
N TYR A 194 -25.62 -11.31 -3.06
CA TYR A 194 -26.33 -10.83 -1.86
C TYR A 194 -27.29 -9.66 -2.15
N ASN A 195 -27.49 -9.31 -3.43
CA ASN A 195 -28.42 -8.29 -3.92
C ASN A 195 -28.27 -6.89 -3.30
N PRO A 196 -27.06 -6.34 -3.11
CA PRO A 196 -26.89 -4.94 -2.76
C PRO A 196 -27.15 -4.03 -3.98
N LYS A 197 -27.31 -2.73 -3.71
CA LYS A 197 -27.16 -1.68 -4.73
C LYS A 197 -25.70 -1.33 -4.84
N ILE A 198 -25.04 -1.75 -5.93
CA ILE A 198 -23.59 -1.60 -6.10
C ILE A 198 -23.27 -0.23 -6.69
N THR A 199 -22.43 0.53 -6.00
CA THR A 199 -21.76 1.74 -6.50
C THR A 199 -20.30 1.41 -6.76
N GLN A 200 -19.74 1.92 -7.87
CA GLN A 200 -18.37 1.63 -8.28
C GLN A 200 -17.58 2.93 -8.46
N PHE A 201 -16.35 2.96 -7.97
CA PHE A 201 -15.36 3.98 -8.25
C PHE A 201 -14.05 3.33 -8.70
N ASP A 202 -13.12 4.12 -9.22
CA ASP A 202 -11.82 3.61 -9.68
C ASP A 202 -10.90 3.21 -8.51
N THR A 203 -11.07 3.85 -7.34
CA THR A 203 -10.25 3.63 -6.14
C THR A 203 -11.09 3.26 -4.92
N TYR A 204 -10.50 2.50 -3.99
CA TYR A 204 -11.16 2.22 -2.71
C TYR A 204 -11.17 3.44 -1.79
N SER A 205 -10.21 4.35 -1.91
CA SER A 205 -10.22 5.62 -1.17
C SER A 205 -11.49 6.43 -1.48
N ALA A 206 -11.92 6.50 -2.74
CA ALA A 206 -13.17 7.16 -3.11
C ALA A 206 -14.40 6.46 -2.48
N CYS A 207 -14.44 5.12 -2.46
CA CYS A 207 -15.49 4.38 -1.76
C CYS A 207 -15.52 4.69 -0.25
N VAL A 208 -14.33 4.76 0.39
CA VAL A 208 -14.22 5.07 1.83
C VAL A 208 -14.68 6.49 2.14
N GLU A 209 -14.38 7.46 1.28
CA GLU A 209 -14.91 8.83 1.42
C GLU A 209 -16.44 8.86 1.36
N LYS A 210 -17.05 8.08 0.42
CA LYS A 210 -18.51 7.94 0.34
C LYS A 210 -19.11 7.24 1.56
N LEU A 211 -18.40 6.28 2.16
CA LEU A 211 -18.82 5.66 3.41
C LEU A 211 -18.76 6.67 4.57
N LEU A 212 -17.69 7.44 4.68
CA LEU A 212 -17.54 8.45 5.73
C LEU A 212 -18.59 9.56 5.62
N SER A 213 -18.94 10.01 4.40
CA SER A 213 -20.00 10.99 4.17
C SER A 213 -21.42 10.42 4.37
N GLY A 214 -21.58 9.09 4.38
CA GLY A 214 -22.87 8.42 4.53
C GLY A 214 -23.65 8.28 3.22
N GLU A 215 -23.00 8.45 2.07
CA GLU A 215 -23.61 8.23 0.75
C GLU A 215 -23.74 6.73 0.42
N VAL A 216 -22.89 5.89 1.04
CA VAL A 216 -23.00 4.43 0.96
C VAL A 216 -23.03 3.82 2.36
N ASP A 217 -23.63 2.64 2.48
CA ASP A 217 -23.81 1.92 3.75
C ASP A 217 -22.58 1.08 4.13
N ALA A 218 -21.85 0.59 3.10
CA ALA A 218 -20.65 -0.22 3.27
C ALA A 218 -19.70 -0.07 2.09
N VAL A 219 -18.43 -0.38 2.34
CA VAL A 219 -17.42 -0.69 1.30
C VAL A 219 -17.11 -2.17 1.37
N THR A 220 -17.01 -2.84 0.22
CA THR A 220 -16.63 -4.25 0.16
C THR A 220 -15.41 -4.46 -0.72
N THR A 221 -14.44 -5.16 -0.18
CA THR A 221 -13.25 -5.68 -0.83
C THR A 221 -12.51 -6.62 0.13
N ASP A 222 -11.27 -6.94 -0.16
CA ASP A 222 -10.47 -7.85 0.61
C ASP A 222 -10.14 -7.29 2.01
N ASP A 223 -10.21 -8.13 3.01
CA ASP A 223 -10.06 -7.80 4.43
C ASP A 223 -8.75 -7.07 4.74
N ALA A 224 -7.66 -7.42 4.05
CA ALA A 224 -6.37 -6.73 4.18
C ALA A 224 -6.47 -5.24 3.81
N ILE A 225 -7.18 -4.91 2.73
CA ILE A 225 -7.43 -3.54 2.30
C ILE A 225 -8.32 -2.82 3.31
N LEU A 226 -9.42 -3.47 3.73
CA LEU A 226 -10.39 -2.90 4.66
C LEU A 226 -9.77 -2.62 6.04
N LYS A 227 -8.93 -3.52 6.56
CA LYS A 227 -8.19 -3.34 7.81
C LYS A 227 -7.23 -2.16 7.74
N GLY A 228 -6.58 -1.96 6.59
CA GLY A 228 -5.76 -0.77 6.35
C GLY A 228 -6.56 0.53 6.51
N TYR A 229 -7.74 0.60 5.91
CA TYR A 229 -8.61 1.77 6.07
C TYR A 229 -9.22 1.89 7.47
N ALA A 230 -9.62 0.78 8.10
CA ALA A 230 -10.12 0.81 9.48
C ALA A 230 -9.05 1.34 10.46
N SER A 231 -7.80 0.96 10.27
CA SER A 231 -6.66 1.48 11.03
C SER A 231 -6.43 2.97 10.76
N LYS A 232 -6.42 3.39 9.48
CA LYS A 232 -6.26 4.81 9.10
C LYS A 232 -7.37 5.71 9.66
N TYR A 233 -8.59 5.20 9.75
CA TYR A 233 -9.77 5.91 10.27
C TYR A 233 -10.25 5.29 11.59
N ALA A 234 -9.30 5.00 12.49
CA ALA A 234 -9.56 4.40 13.79
C ALA A 234 -10.68 5.14 14.57
N GLY A 235 -11.59 4.37 15.13
CA GLY A 235 -12.78 4.90 15.82
C GLY A 235 -13.93 5.37 14.91
N LYS A 236 -13.69 5.54 13.60
CA LYS A 236 -14.75 5.94 12.64
C LYS A 236 -15.25 4.76 11.82
N LEU A 237 -14.38 3.83 11.48
CA LEU A 237 -14.68 2.67 10.62
C LEU A 237 -14.30 1.37 11.31
N LYS A 238 -15.01 0.29 10.96
CA LYS A 238 -14.71 -1.07 11.39
C LYS A 238 -14.97 -2.07 10.28
N VAL A 239 -14.17 -3.12 10.26
CA VAL A 239 -14.42 -4.31 9.43
C VAL A 239 -15.42 -5.20 10.17
N VAL A 240 -16.39 -5.78 9.48
CA VAL A 240 -17.46 -6.59 10.07
C VAL A 240 -17.61 -7.92 9.34
N GLY A 241 -17.94 -8.96 10.11
CA GLY A 241 -18.15 -10.29 9.59
C GLY A 241 -16.90 -11.16 9.65
N LYS A 242 -16.84 -12.06 8.70
CA LYS A 242 -15.67 -12.90 8.41
C LYS A 242 -15.47 -12.89 6.90
N PRO A 243 -14.25 -12.98 6.42
CA PRO A 243 -14.01 -13.12 4.99
C PRO A 243 -14.84 -14.25 4.39
N PHE A 244 -15.58 -13.95 3.32
CA PHE A 244 -16.51 -14.86 2.66
C PHE A 244 -16.02 -15.36 1.29
N THR A 245 -14.80 -14.99 0.91
CA THR A 245 -14.09 -15.50 -0.26
C THR A 245 -12.66 -15.84 0.07
N LYS A 246 -11.94 -16.38 -0.91
CA LYS A 246 -10.49 -16.57 -0.88
C LYS A 246 -9.88 -15.83 -2.06
N GLU A 247 -9.04 -14.84 -1.79
CA GLU A 247 -8.41 -13.97 -2.75
C GLU A 247 -6.88 -14.17 -2.73
N ASN A 248 -6.37 -15.00 -3.64
CA ASN A 248 -4.95 -15.30 -3.77
C ASN A 248 -4.25 -14.15 -4.51
N TYR A 249 -3.44 -13.33 -3.82
CA TYR A 249 -2.71 -12.23 -4.45
C TYR A 249 -1.47 -12.72 -5.19
N GLY A 250 -1.38 -12.41 -6.46
CA GLY A 250 -0.24 -12.72 -7.30
C GLY A 250 0.37 -11.51 -7.97
N VAL A 251 1.57 -11.69 -8.47
CA VAL A 251 2.27 -10.74 -9.33
C VAL A 251 1.81 -10.96 -10.75
N GLY A 252 1.16 -9.98 -11.34
CA GLY A 252 0.69 -10.05 -12.73
C GLY A 252 1.79 -9.65 -13.71
N LEU A 253 1.97 -10.41 -14.77
CA LEU A 253 2.99 -10.19 -15.80
C LEU A 253 2.50 -10.62 -17.18
N ASN A 254 3.32 -10.38 -18.21
CA ASN A 254 3.00 -10.78 -19.57
C ASN A 254 2.66 -12.28 -19.63
N LYS A 255 1.58 -12.61 -20.35
CA LYS A 255 1.01 -13.95 -20.40
C LYS A 255 2.01 -15.01 -20.86
N ASP A 256 2.82 -14.66 -21.86
CA ASP A 256 3.68 -15.61 -22.57
C ASP A 256 5.12 -15.65 -22.01
N ASP A 257 5.44 -14.78 -21.03
CA ASP A 257 6.77 -14.72 -20.42
C ASP A 257 6.90 -15.70 -19.25
N LYS A 258 6.99 -16.97 -19.57
CA LYS A 258 7.18 -18.05 -18.59
C LYS A 258 8.48 -17.88 -17.79
N THR A 259 9.54 -17.44 -18.43
CA THR A 259 10.85 -17.28 -17.79
C THR A 259 10.82 -16.20 -16.73
N LEU A 260 10.16 -15.07 -17.00
CA LEU A 260 9.95 -14.02 -15.98
C LEU A 260 9.06 -14.53 -14.85
N ARG A 261 7.99 -15.27 -15.17
CA ARG A 261 7.12 -15.83 -14.13
C ARG A 261 7.88 -16.76 -13.18
N ASP A 262 8.71 -17.63 -13.74
CA ASP A 262 9.51 -18.55 -12.94
C ASP A 262 10.54 -17.78 -12.09
N ALA A 263 11.22 -16.78 -12.65
CA ALA A 263 12.16 -15.93 -11.93
C ALA A 263 11.50 -15.16 -10.78
N ILE A 264 10.29 -14.61 -11.01
CA ILE A 264 9.51 -13.95 -9.94
C ILE A 264 9.09 -14.96 -8.86
N SER A 265 8.67 -16.16 -9.26
CA SER A 265 8.31 -17.22 -8.31
C SER A 265 9.50 -17.67 -7.45
N ASP A 266 10.70 -17.75 -8.06
CA ASP A 266 11.93 -18.09 -7.35
C ASP A 266 12.33 -16.97 -6.36
N ALA A 267 12.17 -15.70 -6.76
CA ALA A 267 12.39 -14.56 -5.88
C ALA A 267 11.44 -14.58 -4.67
N LEU A 268 10.14 -14.77 -4.90
CA LEU A 268 9.16 -14.88 -3.82
C LEU A 268 9.54 -16.00 -2.85
N LYS A 269 9.86 -17.20 -3.38
CA LYS A 269 10.27 -18.34 -2.56
C LYS A 269 11.52 -18.06 -1.72
N ALA A 270 12.53 -17.43 -2.31
CA ALA A 270 13.76 -17.09 -1.60
C ALA A 270 13.50 -16.14 -0.41
N HIS A 271 12.67 -15.12 -0.61
CA HIS A 271 12.32 -14.15 0.43
C HIS A 271 11.33 -14.69 1.47
N GLU A 272 10.52 -15.68 1.12
CA GLU A 272 9.74 -16.46 2.08
C GLU A 272 10.65 -17.30 2.98
N ASP A 273 11.61 -18.02 2.39
CA ASP A 273 12.51 -18.94 3.10
C ASP A 273 13.52 -18.23 4.02
N ASN A 274 14.01 -17.05 3.61
CA ASN A 274 14.97 -16.27 4.40
C ASN A 274 14.30 -15.36 5.46
N GLY A 275 12.96 -15.30 5.48
CA GLY A 275 12.16 -14.55 6.43
C GLY A 275 11.95 -13.07 6.08
N ASP A 276 12.39 -12.58 4.93
CA ASP A 276 12.17 -11.19 4.52
C ASP A 276 10.70 -10.89 4.27
N TRP A 277 9.95 -11.86 3.73
CA TRP A 277 8.49 -11.77 3.60
C TRP A 277 7.83 -11.42 4.93
N LYS A 278 8.21 -12.14 6.00
CA LYS A 278 7.63 -11.90 7.33
C LYS A 278 8.04 -10.56 7.90
N LYS A 279 9.31 -10.16 7.75
CA LYS A 279 9.79 -8.85 8.21
C LYS A 279 9.05 -7.72 7.47
N ALA A 280 8.87 -7.84 6.14
CA ALA A 280 8.12 -6.89 5.35
C ALA A 280 6.65 -6.82 5.81
N TYR A 281 6.02 -7.97 6.06
CA TYR A 281 4.66 -8.03 6.60
C TYR A 281 4.56 -7.30 7.94
N ASP A 282 5.40 -7.65 8.91
CA ASP A 282 5.38 -7.07 10.26
C ASP A 282 5.61 -5.55 10.24
N ALA A 283 6.48 -5.06 9.35
CA ALA A 283 6.81 -3.64 9.21
C ALA A 283 5.77 -2.84 8.39
N THR A 284 4.81 -3.50 7.76
CA THR A 284 3.80 -2.86 6.88
C THR A 284 2.38 -3.31 7.23
N LEU A 285 1.85 -4.32 6.56
CA LEU A 285 0.46 -4.77 6.72
C LEU A 285 0.14 -5.24 8.15
N GLY A 286 1.12 -5.79 8.86
CA GLY A 286 0.99 -6.14 10.27
C GLY A 286 0.64 -4.96 11.18
N LEU A 287 1.00 -3.74 10.80
CA LEU A 287 0.65 -2.51 11.53
C LEU A 287 -0.86 -2.19 11.47
N SER A 288 -1.61 -2.82 10.59
CA SER A 288 -3.08 -2.74 10.58
C SER A 288 -3.75 -3.52 11.73
N GLY A 289 -2.95 -4.16 12.60
CA GLY A 289 -3.42 -4.97 13.73
C GLY A 289 -3.73 -6.43 13.38
N SER A 290 -3.40 -6.89 12.19
CA SER A 290 -3.55 -8.29 11.78
C SER A 290 -2.31 -9.10 12.10
N ALA A 291 -2.48 -10.29 12.67
CA ALA A 291 -1.39 -11.25 12.78
C ALA A 291 -0.95 -11.72 11.39
N ALA A 292 0.35 -12.01 11.24
CA ALA A 292 0.87 -12.57 10.00
C ALA A 292 0.18 -13.90 9.69
N PRO A 293 -0.42 -14.08 8.51
CA PRO A 293 -0.95 -15.38 8.12
C PRO A 293 0.20 -16.35 7.82
N ALA A 294 -0.16 -17.63 7.64
CA ALA A 294 0.80 -18.56 7.07
C ALA A 294 1.22 -18.09 5.66
N VAL A 295 2.50 -18.25 5.35
CA VAL A 295 3.02 -17.98 4.01
C VAL A 295 2.31 -18.89 3.00
N PRO A 296 1.77 -18.36 1.90
CA PRO A 296 1.07 -19.17 0.92
C PRO A 296 2.01 -20.14 0.20
N THR A 297 1.49 -21.28 -0.21
CA THR A 297 2.22 -22.14 -1.15
C THR A 297 2.15 -21.57 -2.55
N LEU A 298 3.31 -21.35 -3.18
CA LEU A 298 3.39 -20.85 -4.54
C LEU A 298 2.81 -21.85 -5.55
N GLU A 299 2.00 -21.36 -6.47
CA GLU A 299 1.46 -22.14 -7.58
C GLU A 299 2.36 -21.94 -8.82
N ARG A 300 2.92 -23.03 -9.34
CA ARG A 300 3.70 -23.02 -10.59
C ARG A 300 2.92 -23.75 -11.70
N TYR A 301 2.83 -23.16 -12.88
CA TYR A 301 2.09 -23.72 -14.02
C TYR A 301 2.72 -23.35 -15.36
#